data_8a1e466007acaaa7177eb7fb2cd19c14
#
_entry.id   8a1e466007acaaa7177eb7fb2cd19c14
#
_cell.length_a   1.000
_cell.length_b   1.000
_cell.length_c   1.000
_cell.angle_alpha   90.00
_cell.angle_beta   90.00
_cell.angle_gamma   90.00
#
_symmetry.space_group_name_H-M   'P 1'
#
loop_
_entity.id
_entity.type
_entity.pdbx_description
1 polymer ?
#
loop_
_entity_poly.entity_id
_entity_poly.type
_entity_poly.pdbx_seq_one_letter_code
_entity_poly.pdbx_strand_id
1 'polypeptide(L)'
;MKKQPEVTEKTRQAFIDVFCELYSKKPIEKISVQEIANNSGYNRSTFYQYFSDIYELLDFVETGLLNYIKEELAKKDESKNAVQDFLHCFEKESHMSALSALFGDYGSSRFLERLKREIPVDRWTLNLPEGSAATPYLIEFYISTSLSLLKLWFRRQKDLPIDELFELTHNLYTGGIATIVNNEN
;
A
#
# COMPACT_ATOMS: atom_id res chain seq x y z
N MET A 1 -8.45 17.58 -32.24
CA MET A 1 -9.67 17.19 -31.47
C MET A 1 -9.29 17.14 -30.00
N LYS A 2 -9.86 17.98 -29.11
CA LYS A 2 -9.67 17.85 -27.66
C LYS A 2 -10.44 16.61 -27.19
N LYS A 3 -9.74 15.60 -26.67
CA LYS A 3 -10.38 14.44 -26.03
C LYS A 3 -11.25 14.95 -24.85
N GLN A 4 -12.43 14.37 -24.69
CA GLN A 4 -13.27 14.66 -23.54
C GLN A 4 -12.57 14.14 -22.28
N PRO A 5 -12.49 14.93 -21.17
CA PRO A 5 -11.75 14.55 -19.95
C PRO A 5 -12.17 13.18 -19.36
N GLU A 6 -13.47 12.89 -19.38
CA GLU A 6 -14.02 11.62 -18.87
C GLU A 6 -13.56 10.39 -19.67
N VAL A 7 -13.49 10.48 -21.00
CA VAL A 7 -12.99 9.37 -21.83
C VAL A 7 -11.51 9.14 -21.59
N THR A 8 -10.77 10.21 -21.33
CA THR A 8 -9.33 10.14 -21.03
C THR A 8 -9.08 9.43 -19.70
N GLU A 9 -9.84 9.75 -18.66
CA GLU A 9 -9.68 9.14 -17.34
C GLU A 9 -10.11 7.66 -17.34
N LYS A 10 -11.23 7.33 -17.97
CA LYS A 10 -11.68 5.94 -18.13
C LYS A 10 -10.64 5.07 -18.83
N THR A 11 -10.00 5.61 -19.88
CA THR A 11 -8.96 4.90 -20.61
C THR A 11 -7.71 4.68 -19.74
N ARG A 12 -7.29 5.69 -19.00
CA ARG A 12 -6.16 5.59 -18.05
C ARG A 12 -6.44 4.54 -16.99
N GLN A 13 -7.64 4.58 -16.38
CA GLN A 13 -8.05 3.62 -15.36
C GLN A 13 -8.04 2.19 -15.88
N ALA A 14 -8.50 1.93 -17.10
CA ALA A 14 -8.46 0.60 -17.69
C ALA A 14 -7.02 0.04 -17.81
N PHE A 15 -6.02 0.88 -18.13
CA PHE A 15 -4.62 0.46 -18.10
C PHE A 15 -4.13 0.16 -16.70
N ILE A 16 -4.51 0.98 -15.72
CA ILE A 16 -4.16 0.79 -14.30
C ILE A 16 -4.74 -0.52 -13.78
N ASP A 17 -6.02 -0.79 -14.01
CA ASP A 17 -6.69 -1.99 -13.52
C ASP A 17 -6.05 -3.27 -14.08
N VAL A 18 -5.82 -3.30 -15.40
CA VAL A 18 -5.15 -4.44 -16.06
C VAL A 18 -3.71 -4.61 -15.56
N PHE A 19 -2.97 -3.50 -15.42
CA PHE A 19 -1.60 -3.55 -14.90
C PHE A 19 -1.57 -4.12 -13.49
N CYS A 20 -2.42 -3.64 -12.59
CA CYS A 20 -2.49 -4.12 -11.20
C CYS A 20 -2.87 -5.61 -11.15
N GLU A 21 -3.82 -6.05 -11.98
CA GLU A 21 -4.18 -7.47 -12.09
C GLU A 21 -2.99 -8.32 -12.53
N LEU A 22 -2.25 -7.89 -13.55
CA LEU A 22 -1.07 -8.61 -14.03
C LEU A 22 0.07 -8.61 -13.01
N TYR A 23 0.31 -7.46 -12.36
CA TYR A 23 1.39 -7.29 -11.39
C TYR A 23 1.14 -8.06 -10.09
N SER A 24 -0.11 -8.32 -9.74
CA SER A 24 -0.43 -9.22 -8.62
C SER A 24 -0.11 -10.70 -8.91
N LYS A 25 0.04 -11.08 -10.19
CA LYS A 25 0.23 -12.48 -10.64
C LYS A 25 1.65 -12.80 -11.12
N LYS A 26 2.44 -11.81 -11.51
CA LYS A 26 3.80 -12.00 -12.05
C LYS A 26 4.66 -10.75 -11.88
N PRO A 27 6.01 -10.92 -11.87
CA PRO A 27 6.93 -9.80 -11.73
C PRO A 27 6.85 -8.85 -12.92
N ILE A 28 7.16 -7.56 -12.68
CA ILE A 28 7.03 -6.48 -13.66
C ILE A 28 7.79 -6.75 -14.96
N GLU A 29 8.96 -7.40 -14.88
CA GLU A 29 9.82 -7.72 -16.02
C GLU A 29 9.15 -8.69 -17.01
N LYS A 30 8.09 -9.39 -16.58
CA LYS A 30 7.28 -10.30 -17.41
C LYS A 30 5.98 -9.67 -17.92
N ILE A 31 5.74 -8.39 -17.61
CA ILE A 31 4.58 -7.63 -18.09
C ILE A 31 5.01 -6.81 -19.30
N SER A 32 4.20 -6.82 -20.37
CA SER A 32 4.48 -6.02 -21.56
C SER A 32 3.37 -5.00 -21.83
N VAL A 33 3.74 -3.88 -22.47
CA VAL A 33 2.77 -2.89 -22.95
C VAL A 33 1.74 -3.51 -23.87
N GLN A 34 2.15 -4.49 -24.71
CA GLN A 34 1.23 -5.19 -25.60
C GLN A 34 0.15 -5.96 -24.84
N GLU A 35 0.54 -6.64 -23.77
CA GLU A 35 -0.37 -7.41 -22.93
C GLU A 35 -1.36 -6.49 -22.19
N ILE A 36 -0.87 -5.38 -21.61
CA ILE A 36 -1.72 -4.39 -20.95
C ILE A 36 -2.72 -3.81 -21.97
N ALA A 37 -2.26 -3.41 -23.15
CA ALA A 37 -3.11 -2.83 -24.19
C ALA A 37 -4.19 -3.81 -24.66
N ASN A 38 -3.81 -5.07 -24.94
CA ASN A 38 -4.76 -6.10 -25.39
C ASN A 38 -5.83 -6.38 -24.33
N ASN A 39 -5.43 -6.57 -23.07
CA ASN A 39 -6.36 -6.92 -21.99
C ASN A 39 -7.26 -5.73 -21.58
N SER A 40 -6.83 -4.50 -21.81
CA SER A 40 -7.63 -3.29 -21.57
C SER A 40 -8.56 -2.92 -22.74
N GLY A 41 -8.48 -3.66 -23.88
CA GLY A 41 -9.29 -3.37 -25.07
C GLY A 41 -8.79 -2.18 -25.90
N TYR A 42 -7.53 -1.79 -25.71
CA TYR A 42 -6.89 -0.69 -26.44
C TYR A 42 -5.68 -1.18 -27.24
N ASN A 43 -5.09 -0.28 -28.04
CA ASN A 43 -3.86 -0.56 -28.77
C ASN A 43 -2.65 0.11 -28.09
N ARG A 44 -1.42 -0.34 -28.45
CA ARG A 44 -0.17 0.21 -27.90
C ARG A 44 -0.02 1.72 -28.10
N SER A 45 -0.48 2.25 -29.25
CA SER A 45 -0.37 3.70 -29.51
C SER A 45 -1.26 4.51 -28.56
N THR A 46 -2.39 3.95 -28.11
CA THR A 46 -3.21 4.55 -27.07
C THR A 46 -2.51 4.52 -25.71
N PHE A 47 -1.85 3.42 -25.35
CA PHE A 47 -1.06 3.33 -24.12
C PHE A 47 0.00 4.44 -24.06
N TYR A 48 0.79 4.58 -25.12
CA TYR A 48 1.87 5.59 -25.20
C TYR A 48 1.39 7.05 -25.20
N GLN A 49 0.08 7.30 -25.25
CA GLN A 49 -0.48 8.65 -25.01
C GLN A 49 -0.63 8.98 -23.52
N TYR A 50 -0.52 7.98 -22.64
CA TYR A 50 -0.67 8.12 -21.18
C TYR A 50 0.62 7.82 -20.43
N PHE A 51 1.38 6.84 -20.89
CA PHE A 51 2.59 6.34 -20.23
C PHE A 51 3.67 6.03 -21.25
N SER A 52 4.91 6.42 -20.95
CA SER A 52 6.06 6.12 -21.83
C SER A 52 6.44 4.63 -21.80
N ASP A 53 6.23 3.98 -20.66
CA ASP A 53 6.49 2.56 -20.45
C ASP A 53 5.73 2.01 -19.22
N ILE A 54 5.98 0.72 -18.91
CA ILE A 54 5.34 0.06 -17.75
C ILE A 54 5.87 0.56 -16.40
N TYR A 55 7.07 1.11 -16.35
CA TYR A 55 7.66 1.63 -15.11
C TYR A 55 7.08 3.00 -14.76
N GLU A 56 6.78 3.83 -15.75
CA GLU A 56 6.02 5.07 -15.54
C GLU A 56 4.60 4.76 -15.04
N LEU A 57 3.96 3.73 -15.60
CA LEU A 57 2.66 3.27 -15.11
C LEU A 57 2.75 2.77 -13.66
N LEU A 58 3.78 1.99 -13.30
CA LEU A 58 4.03 1.57 -11.91
C LEU A 58 4.22 2.78 -11.00
N ASP A 59 5.06 3.74 -11.37
CA ASP A 59 5.30 4.95 -10.57
C ASP A 59 4.02 5.79 -10.38
N PHE A 60 3.17 5.83 -11.41
CA PHE A 60 1.85 6.47 -11.32
C PHE A 60 0.95 5.77 -10.30
N VAL A 61 0.89 4.43 -10.32
CA VAL A 61 0.11 3.63 -9.35
C VAL A 61 0.65 3.79 -7.93
N GLU A 62 1.97 3.69 -7.74
CA GLU A 62 2.63 3.89 -6.45
C GLU A 62 2.34 5.28 -5.87
N THR A 63 2.48 6.31 -6.70
CA THR A 63 2.26 7.70 -6.30
C THR A 63 0.79 7.97 -5.98
N GLY A 64 -0.12 7.44 -6.79
CA GLY A 64 -1.56 7.54 -6.55
C GLY A 64 -1.98 6.94 -5.23
N LEU A 65 -1.51 5.72 -4.93
CA LEU A 65 -1.80 5.05 -3.66
C LEU A 65 -1.19 5.78 -2.46
N LEU A 66 0.05 6.26 -2.59
CA LEU A 66 0.72 7.00 -1.53
C LEU A 66 0.00 8.32 -1.21
N ASN A 67 -0.42 9.06 -2.23
CA ASN A 67 -1.19 10.28 -2.05
C ASN A 67 -2.54 10.00 -1.39
N TYR A 68 -3.23 8.96 -1.82
CA TYR A 68 -4.47 8.51 -1.19
C TYR A 68 -4.28 8.23 0.32
N ILE A 69 -3.24 7.46 0.68
CA ILE A 69 -2.95 7.16 2.09
C ILE A 69 -2.67 8.44 2.89
N LYS A 70 -1.87 9.36 2.33
CA LYS A 70 -1.58 10.66 2.96
C LYS A 70 -2.83 11.51 3.16
N GLU A 71 -3.72 11.55 2.17
CA GLU A 71 -4.98 12.29 2.25
C GLU A 71 -5.92 11.72 3.32
N GLU A 72 -6.01 10.39 3.41
CA GLU A 72 -6.84 9.75 4.44
C GLU A 72 -6.30 10.02 5.85
N LEU A 73 -4.98 9.93 6.02
CA LEU A 73 -4.34 10.27 7.30
C LEU A 73 -4.48 11.76 7.66
N ALA A 74 -4.51 12.64 6.67
CA ALA A 74 -4.67 14.08 6.91
C ALA A 74 -6.12 14.49 7.29
N LYS A 75 -7.12 13.73 6.88
CA LYS A 75 -8.53 14.01 7.16
C LYS A 75 -8.93 13.75 8.60
N LYS A 76 -8.17 12.93 9.30
CA LYS A 76 -8.50 12.50 10.66
C LYS A 76 -7.80 13.40 11.66
N ASP A 77 -8.63 14.10 12.42
CA ASP A 77 -8.23 14.93 13.55
C ASP A 77 -7.52 14.06 14.61
N GLU A 78 -6.69 14.64 15.47
CA GLU A 78 -5.83 14.06 16.53
C GLU A 78 -6.42 12.84 17.28
N SER A 79 -6.93 11.85 16.53
CA SER A 79 -7.56 10.68 17.11
C SER A 79 -6.50 9.78 17.76
N LYS A 80 -6.83 9.24 18.91
CA LYS A 80 -6.00 8.31 19.68
C LYS A 80 -5.64 7.01 18.94
N ASN A 81 -6.13 6.83 17.70
CA ASN A 81 -6.06 5.58 16.93
C ASN A 81 -5.48 5.76 15.50
N ALA A 82 -4.47 6.62 15.32
CA ALA A 82 -3.88 6.90 14.00
C ALA A 82 -3.43 5.63 13.24
N VAL A 83 -2.98 4.59 13.96
CA VAL A 83 -2.58 3.30 13.35
C VAL A 83 -3.79 2.52 12.83
N GLN A 84 -4.87 2.45 13.60
CA GLN A 84 -6.12 1.80 13.16
C GLN A 84 -6.69 2.52 11.94
N ASP A 85 -6.69 3.84 11.96
CA ASP A 85 -7.12 4.68 10.85
C ASP A 85 -6.28 4.46 9.59
N PHE A 86 -4.96 4.30 9.75
CA PHE A 86 -4.06 3.93 8.67
C PHE A 86 -4.41 2.56 8.09
N LEU A 87 -4.66 1.56 8.93
CA LEU A 87 -5.03 0.23 8.47
C LEU A 87 -6.37 0.21 7.73
N HIS A 88 -7.37 0.99 8.16
CA HIS A 88 -8.64 1.12 7.46
C HIS A 88 -8.53 1.74 6.05
N CYS A 89 -7.45 2.47 5.74
CA CYS A 89 -7.19 2.90 4.35
C CYS A 89 -7.04 1.70 3.40
N PHE A 90 -6.62 0.53 3.90
CA PHE A 90 -6.40 -0.67 3.11
C PHE A 90 -7.67 -1.51 2.84
N GLU A 91 -8.83 -1.08 3.34
CA GLU A 91 -10.11 -1.77 3.10
C GLU A 91 -10.92 -1.18 1.95
N LYS A 92 -10.59 0.04 1.48
CA LYS A 92 -11.37 0.69 0.42
C LYS A 92 -11.27 -0.06 -0.91
N GLU A 93 -12.40 -0.49 -1.43
CA GLU A 93 -12.51 -1.23 -2.71
C GLU A 93 -11.88 -0.49 -3.88
N SER A 94 -12.00 0.85 -3.93
CA SER A 94 -11.46 1.68 -5.01
C SER A 94 -9.93 1.60 -5.19
N HIS A 95 -9.20 1.16 -4.16
CA HIS A 95 -7.73 1.03 -4.18
C HIS A 95 -7.26 -0.41 -4.04
N MET A 96 -8.20 -1.36 -3.99
CA MET A 96 -7.91 -2.77 -3.70
C MET A 96 -7.00 -3.42 -4.72
N SER A 97 -7.15 -3.12 -6.01
CA SER A 97 -6.29 -3.66 -7.06
C SER A 97 -4.86 -3.17 -6.92
N ALA A 98 -4.67 -1.87 -6.68
CA ALA A 98 -3.34 -1.29 -6.45
C ALA A 98 -2.70 -1.82 -5.16
N LEU A 99 -3.48 -1.92 -4.07
CA LEU A 99 -3.03 -2.48 -2.80
C LEU A 99 -2.56 -3.93 -2.97
N SER A 100 -3.39 -4.77 -3.60
CA SER A 100 -3.06 -6.19 -3.84
C SER A 100 -1.83 -6.36 -4.74
N ALA A 101 -1.64 -5.48 -5.72
CA ALA A 101 -0.48 -5.49 -6.59
C ALA A 101 0.80 -5.05 -5.85
N LEU A 102 0.75 -3.97 -5.07
CA LEU A 102 1.93 -3.38 -4.42
C LEU A 102 2.33 -4.09 -3.12
N PHE A 103 1.38 -4.68 -2.39
CA PHE A 103 1.64 -5.47 -1.19
C PHE A 103 1.70 -6.99 -1.44
N GLY A 104 1.35 -7.45 -2.63
CA GLY A 104 1.39 -8.85 -3.03
C GLY A 104 2.82 -9.43 -3.17
N ASP A 105 2.90 -10.65 -3.70
CA ASP A 105 4.17 -11.39 -3.82
C ASP A 105 5.22 -10.68 -4.68
N TYR A 106 4.79 -9.99 -5.73
CA TYR A 106 5.65 -9.31 -6.68
C TYR A 106 5.80 -7.81 -6.39
N GLY A 107 5.10 -7.29 -5.37
CA GLY A 107 5.16 -5.90 -4.98
C GLY A 107 6.57 -5.45 -4.60
N SER A 108 6.97 -4.30 -5.10
CA SER A 108 8.32 -3.74 -4.98
C SER A 108 8.66 -3.36 -3.54
N SER A 109 9.85 -3.75 -3.07
CA SER A 109 10.41 -3.23 -1.81
C SER A 109 10.63 -1.71 -1.87
N ARG A 110 10.88 -1.15 -3.07
CA ARG A 110 10.99 0.30 -3.31
C ARG A 110 9.74 1.04 -2.85
N PHE A 111 8.53 0.52 -3.13
CA PHE A 111 7.29 1.13 -2.68
C PHE A 111 7.17 1.14 -1.16
N LEU A 112 7.54 0.04 -0.50
CA LEU A 112 7.53 -0.04 0.97
C LEU A 112 8.51 0.94 1.61
N GLU A 113 9.72 1.08 1.07
CA GLU A 113 10.68 2.08 1.54
C GLU A 113 10.21 3.52 1.30
N ARG A 114 9.53 3.76 0.17
CA ARG A 114 8.90 5.04 -0.12
C ARG A 114 7.77 5.34 0.87
N LEU A 115 6.93 4.37 1.16
CA LEU A 115 5.86 4.47 2.15
C LEU A 115 6.41 4.80 3.54
N LYS A 116 7.46 4.11 4.01
CA LYS A 116 8.14 4.39 5.28
C LYS A 116 8.62 5.84 5.37
N ARG A 117 9.28 6.32 4.31
CA ARG A 117 9.88 7.65 4.28
C ARG A 117 8.86 8.78 4.25
N GLU A 118 7.75 8.56 3.54
CA GLU A 118 6.81 9.63 3.21
C GLU A 118 5.61 9.71 4.15
N ILE A 119 5.35 8.66 4.95
CA ILE A 119 4.32 8.70 5.99
C ILE A 119 4.94 9.20 7.29
N PRO A 120 4.44 10.33 7.84
CA PRO A 120 4.96 10.89 9.09
C PRO A 120 4.67 9.96 10.28
N VAL A 121 5.72 9.48 10.92
CA VAL A 121 5.68 8.52 12.04
C VAL A 121 5.35 9.18 13.38
N ASP A 122 5.58 10.47 13.48
CA ASP A 122 5.25 11.30 14.65
C ASP A 122 3.77 11.29 15.02
N ARG A 123 2.91 10.97 14.05
CA ARG A 123 1.47 10.76 14.26
C ARG A 123 1.11 9.37 14.79
N TRP A 124 2.06 8.45 14.78
CA TRP A 124 1.87 7.12 15.34
C TRP A 124 2.18 7.25 16.82
N THR A 125 1.19 7.35 17.65
CA THR A 125 1.24 7.55 19.10
C THR A 125 2.08 6.51 19.85
N LEU A 126 3.33 6.37 19.46
CA LEU A 126 4.34 5.69 20.23
C LEU A 126 4.83 6.71 21.24
N ASN A 127 4.52 6.51 22.52
CA ASN A 127 5.14 7.26 23.61
C ASN A 127 6.64 6.94 23.68
N LEU A 128 7.37 7.33 22.61
CA LEU A 128 8.79 7.09 22.51
C LEU A 128 9.54 8.12 23.35
N PRO A 129 10.59 7.73 24.05
CA PRO A 129 11.38 8.65 24.85
C PRO A 129 12.07 9.67 23.94
N GLU A 130 11.76 10.96 24.14
CA GLU A 130 12.41 12.06 23.40
C GLU A 130 13.91 12.09 23.68
N GLY A 131 14.70 12.27 22.62
CA GLY A 131 16.16 12.39 22.71
C GLY A 131 16.92 11.10 23.03
N SER A 132 16.25 9.97 23.14
CA SER A 132 16.92 8.68 23.33
C SER A 132 17.61 8.22 22.03
N ALA A 133 18.86 7.73 22.15
CA ALA A 133 19.56 7.10 21.03
C ALA A 133 18.86 5.83 20.53
N ALA A 134 17.95 5.22 21.29
CA ALA A 134 17.18 4.05 20.90
C ALA A 134 15.96 4.41 20.02
N THR A 135 15.48 5.66 20.04
CA THR A 135 14.28 6.08 19.34
C THR A 135 14.27 5.73 17.82
N PRO A 136 15.33 5.98 17.04
CA PRO A 136 15.34 5.59 15.63
C PRO A 136 15.19 4.07 15.40
N TYR A 137 15.76 3.25 16.28
CA TYR A 137 15.66 1.79 16.21
C TYR A 137 14.25 1.30 16.53
N LEU A 138 13.60 1.92 17.52
CA LEU A 138 12.22 1.61 17.89
C LEU A 138 11.25 1.98 16.77
N ILE A 139 11.44 3.13 16.14
CA ILE A 139 10.66 3.57 14.98
C ILE A 139 10.84 2.58 13.81
N GLU A 140 12.08 2.24 13.47
CA GLU A 140 12.37 1.30 12.38
C GLU A 140 11.77 -0.08 12.66
N PHE A 141 11.92 -0.60 13.89
CA PHE A 141 11.32 -1.85 14.31
C PHE A 141 9.80 -1.83 14.13
N TYR A 142 9.13 -0.77 14.64
CA TYR A 142 7.69 -0.62 14.57
C TYR A 142 7.19 -0.60 13.12
N ILE A 143 7.71 0.30 12.30
CA ILE A 143 7.24 0.48 10.93
C ILE A 143 7.53 -0.76 10.08
N SER A 144 8.76 -1.29 10.16
CA SER A 144 9.15 -2.46 9.36
C SER A 144 8.33 -3.68 9.71
N THR A 145 8.06 -3.92 10.99
CA THR A 145 7.23 -5.05 11.42
C THR A 145 5.78 -4.86 11.00
N SER A 146 5.21 -3.67 11.18
CA SER A 146 3.82 -3.38 10.75
C SER A 146 3.63 -3.56 9.25
N LEU A 147 4.54 -3.04 8.43
CA LEU A 147 4.48 -3.22 6.98
C LEU A 147 4.67 -4.68 6.56
N SER A 148 5.52 -5.44 7.26
CA SER A 148 5.73 -6.86 7.01
C SER A 148 4.49 -7.68 7.34
N LEU A 149 3.81 -7.38 8.46
CA LEU A 149 2.54 -8.03 8.84
C LEU A 149 1.43 -7.67 7.84
N LEU A 150 1.34 -6.41 7.43
CA LEU A 150 0.39 -5.98 6.41
C LEU A 150 0.63 -6.69 5.08
N LYS A 151 1.91 -6.81 4.64
CA LYS A 151 2.25 -7.57 3.44
C LYS A 151 1.85 -9.03 3.57
N LEU A 152 2.12 -9.67 4.71
CA LEU A 152 1.71 -11.05 4.97
C LEU A 152 0.19 -11.19 4.89
N TRP A 153 -0.57 -10.27 5.48
CA TRP A 153 -2.03 -10.24 5.46
C TRP A 153 -2.60 -10.17 4.03
N PHE A 154 -2.04 -9.33 3.15
CA PHE A 154 -2.42 -9.31 1.74
C PHE A 154 -2.12 -10.64 1.04
N ARG A 155 -0.94 -11.23 1.28
CA ARG A 155 -0.54 -12.53 0.70
C ARG A 155 -1.43 -13.68 1.17
N ARG A 156 -1.93 -13.60 2.38
CA ARG A 156 -2.90 -14.56 2.96
C ARG A 156 -4.35 -14.23 2.61
N GLN A 157 -4.58 -13.38 1.63
CA GLN A 157 -5.92 -13.01 1.14
C GLN A 157 -6.80 -12.41 2.24
N LYS A 158 -6.20 -11.66 3.18
CA LYS A 158 -6.88 -10.98 4.29
C LYS A 158 -7.64 -11.97 5.19
N ASP A 159 -6.97 -13.03 5.60
CA ASP A 159 -7.53 -14.12 6.40
C ASP A 159 -7.91 -13.73 7.84
N LEU A 160 -7.57 -12.53 8.28
CA LEU A 160 -8.02 -11.91 9.53
C LEU A 160 -8.79 -10.61 9.24
N PRO A 161 -9.80 -10.25 10.06
CA PRO A 161 -10.34 -8.90 10.07
C PRO A 161 -9.24 -7.87 10.36
N ILE A 162 -9.36 -6.67 9.78
CA ILE A 162 -8.33 -5.63 9.94
C ILE A 162 -8.15 -5.21 11.40
N ASP A 163 -9.23 -5.17 12.17
CA ASP A 163 -9.18 -4.84 13.60
C ASP A 163 -8.42 -5.90 14.42
N GLU A 164 -8.56 -7.18 14.08
CA GLU A 164 -7.80 -8.25 14.73
C GLU A 164 -6.30 -8.15 14.39
N LEU A 165 -5.96 -7.81 13.14
CA LEU A 165 -4.57 -7.56 12.75
C LEU A 165 -4.00 -6.36 13.52
N PHE A 166 -4.81 -5.31 13.72
CA PHE A 166 -4.42 -4.14 14.52
C PHE A 166 -4.16 -4.51 15.97
N GLU A 167 -5.10 -5.21 16.63
CA GLU A 167 -4.96 -5.65 18.03
C GLU A 167 -3.74 -6.56 18.20
N LEU A 168 -3.53 -7.52 17.29
CA LEU A 168 -2.34 -8.37 17.31
C LEU A 168 -1.06 -7.52 17.24
N THR A 169 -1.00 -6.59 16.32
CA THR A 169 0.16 -5.72 16.14
C THR A 169 0.39 -4.84 17.36
N HIS A 170 -0.65 -4.24 17.92
CA HIS A 170 -0.60 -3.43 19.11
C HIS A 170 -0.12 -4.22 20.34
N ASN A 171 -0.65 -5.42 20.55
CA ASN A 171 -0.26 -6.30 21.65
C ASN A 171 1.20 -6.76 21.53
N LEU A 172 1.70 -7.01 20.32
CA LEU A 172 3.11 -7.31 20.08
C LEU A 172 4.03 -6.16 20.50
N TYR A 173 3.60 -4.91 20.34
CA TYR A 173 4.40 -3.74 20.74
C TYR A 173 4.33 -3.47 22.23
N THR A 174 3.14 -3.53 22.83
CA THR A 174 2.94 -3.16 24.22
C THR A 174 3.39 -4.23 25.20
N GLY A 175 3.26 -5.50 24.82
CA GLY A 175 3.53 -6.63 25.72
C GLY A 175 4.60 -7.60 25.20
N GLY A 176 4.93 -7.55 23.93
CA GLY A 176 5.80 -8.53 23.28
C GLY A 176 5.12 -9.90 23.07
N ILE A 177 5.81 -10.78 22.34
CA ILE A 177 5.31 -12.12 21.99
C ILE A 177 4.92 -12.95 23.23
N ALA A 178 5.63 -12.78 24.33
CA ALA A 178 5.40 -13.54 25.57
C ALA A 178 3.98 -13.33 26.13
N THR A 179 3.37 -12.16 25.97
CA THR A 179 2.00 -11.91 26.44
C THR A 179 0.94 -12.63 25.62
N ILE A 180 1.17 -12.84 24.34
CA ILE A 180 0.23 -13.55 23.45
C ILE A 180 0.27 -15.04 23.75
N VAL A 181 1.47 -15.62 23.84
CA VAL A 181 1.66 -17.07 24.10
C VAL A 181 1.16 -17.46 25.50
N ASN A 182 1.29 -16.59 26.50
CA ASN A 182 0.84 -16.90 27.88
C ASN A 182 -0.67 -16.76 28.09
N ASN A 183 -1.39 -16.06 27.21
CA ASN A 183 -2.85 -15.91 27.28
C ASN A 183 -3.62 -17.09 26.66
N GLU A 184 -2.94 -18.01 25.97
CA GLU A 184 -3.55 -19.21 25.35
C GLU A 184 -3.43 -20.47 26.25
N ASN A 185 -2.84 -20.36 27.44
CA ASN A 185 -2.74 -21.41 28.47
C ASN A 185 -3.61 -21.05 29.68
#